data_b02f0bd80df64a9af8976fa517ab2ac3
#
_entry.id   b02f0bd80df64a9af8976fa517ab2ac3
#
_cell.length_a   1.000
_cell.length_b   1.000
_cell.length_c   1.000
_cell.angle_alpha   90.00
_cell.angle_beta   90.00
_cell.angle_gamma   90.00
#
_symmetry.space_group_name_H-M   'P 1'
#
loop_
_entity.id
_entity.type
_entity.pdbx_description
1 polymer ?
#
loop_
_entity_poly.entity_id
_entity_poly.type
_entity_poly.pdbx_seq_one_letter_code
_entity_poly.pdbx_strand_id
1 'polypeptide(L)'
;EYFHYYPWGQCPEDLREELQAYYSQTSTLASELLGWVEEFSPAEVRAGYREPLPNMIDGSEQTLLRVLHYPPFDGNEESGAIRAAAHGDINLLTILPAASEPGLQVLSKTGEWLDVPAEFGNLIVNIGDMLQEASAGYFPSTIHRVINPVGGATKKSRISLPLFLHPRPDVVLSDRYTADSYLKERLKELGVI
;
A
#
# COMPACT_ATOMS: atom_id res chain seq x y z
N GLU A 1 -16.22 3.41 0.73
CA GLU A 1 -15.92 4.79 1.16
C GLU A 1 -14.47 4.85 1.60
N TYR A 2 -13.80 5.99 1.35
CA TYR A 2 -12.44 6.17 1.82
C TYR A 2 -12.12 7.65 2.07
N PHE A 3 -11.12 7.87 2.91
CA PHE A 3 -10.54 9.17 3.21
C PHE A 3 -9.03 9.09 3.09
N HIS A 4 -8.41 10.11 2.49
CA HIS A 4 -6.95 10.23 2.39
C HIS A 4 -6.44 11.20 3.44
N TYR A 5 -5.52 10.74 4.27
CA TYR A 5 -4.82 11.57 5.22
C TYR A 5 -3.39 11.86 4.74
N TYR A 6 -3.05 13.12 4.74
CA TYR A 6 -1.71 13.66 4.60
C TYR A 6 -1.44 14.61 5.78
N PRO A 7 -0.23 14.66 6.36
CA PRO A 7 0.06 15.56 7.50
C PRO A 7 -0.22 17.05 7.21
N TRP A 8 -0.09 17.45 5.95
CA TRP A 8 -0.36 18.83 5.46
C TRP A 8 -1.80 19.02 4.97
N GLY A 9 -2.58 17.95 4.90
CA GLY A 9 -3.93 17.97 4.33
C GLY A 9 -5.03 18.30 5.35
N GLN A 10 -6.26 18.32 4.84
CA GLN A 10 -7.45 18.45 5.67
C GLN A 10 -7.74 17.13 6.40
N CYS A 11 -8.18 17.21 7.64
CA CYS A 11 -8.53 16.07 8.46
C CYS A 11 -9.63 16.47 9.44
N PRO A 12 -10.60 15.58 9.74
CA PRO A 12 -11.50 15.76 10.87
C PRO A 12 -10.70 15.99 12.15
N GLU A 13 -11.04 17.06 12.92
CA GLU A 13 -10.26 17.46 14.08
C GLU A 13 -10.19 16.36 15.14
N ASP A 14 -11.30 15.66 15.34
CA ASP A 14 -11.43 14.58 16.32
C ASP A 14 -10.56 13.35 16.03
N LEU A 15 -10.03 13.22 14.80
CA LEU A 15 -9.19 12.09 14.37
C LEU A 15 -7.72 12.50 14.11
N ARG A 16 -7.43 13.81 14.20
CA ARG A 16 -6.12 14.33 13.77
C ARG A 16 -4.96 13.75 14.57
N GLU A 17 -5.10 13.71 15.88
CA GLU A 17 -4.03 13.24 16.77
C GLU A 17 -3.70 11.77 16.53
N GLU A 18 -4.70 10.92 16.46
CA GLU A 18 -4.55 9.47 16.22
C GLU A 18 -4.00 9.17 14.84
N LEU A 19 -4.51 9.85 13.80
CA LEU A 19 -4.02 9.66 12.43
C LEU A 19 -2.58 10.16 12.28
N GLN A 20 -2.22 11.29 12.89
CA GLN A 20 -0.86 11.81 12.91
C GLN A 20 0.10 10.86 13.64
N ALA A 21 -0.29 10.35 14.81
CA ALA A 21 0.51 9.41 15.59
C ALA A 21 0.73 8.10 14.80
N TYR A 22 -0.33 7.54 14.25
CA TYR A 22 -0.26 6.33 13.43
C TYR A 22 0.61 6.55 12.18
N TYR A 23 0.40 7.64 11.43
CA TYR A 23 1.19 7.99 10.26
C TYR A 23 2.68 8.09 10.59
N SER A 24 3.03 8.78 11.67
CA SER A 24 4.43 8.96 12.07
C SER A 24 5.10 7.65 12.48
N GLN A 25 4.42 6.83 13.27
CA GLN A 25 4.95 5.53 13.71
C GLN A 25 5.15 4.57 12.53
N THR A 26 4.17 4.47 11.65
CA THR A 26 4.24 3.58 10.49
C THR A 26 5.24 4.06 9.45
N SER A 27 5.40 5.37 9.25
CA SER A 27 6.43 5.93 8.36
C SER A 27 7.84 5.64 8.88
N THR A 28 8.06 5.74 10.20
CA THR A 28 9.35 5.37 10.81
C THR A 28 9.65 3.89 10.61
N LEU A 29 8.69 3.00 10.90
CA LEU A 29 8.85 1.57 10.66
C LEU A 29 9.12 1.26 9.18
N ALA A 30 8.41 1.93 8.27
CA ALA A 30 8.60 1.75 6.83
C ALA A 30 10.01 2.13 6.38
N SER A 31 10.58 3.21 6.92
CA SER A 31 11.97 3.62 6.67
C SER A 31 12.97 2.55 7.12
N GLU A 32 12.78 1.98 8.33
CA GLU A 32 13.61 0.88 8.83
C GLU A 32 13.52 -0.35 7.94
N LEU A 33 12.31 -0.72 7.52
CA LEU A 33 12.09 -1.85 6.61
C LEU A 33 12.75 -1.65 5.24
N LEU A 34 12.70 -0.44 4.69
CA LEU A 34 13.43 -0.11 3.45
C LEU A 34 14.94 -0.24 3.64
N GLY A 35 15.46 0.18 4.81
CA GLY A 35 16.87 -0.03 5.16
C GLY A 35 17.26 -1.50 5.16
N TRP A 36 16.44 -2.37 5.72
CA TRP A 36 16.68 -3.82 5.69
C TRP A 36 16.53 -4.40 4.29
N VAL A 37 15.55 -3.96 3.51
CA VAL A 37 15.43 -4.37 2.10
C VAL A 37 16.71 -4.04 1.34
N GLU A 38 17.28 -2.85 1.51
CA GLU A 38 18.55 -2.47 0.88
C GLU A 38 19.72 -3.30 1.40
N GLU A 39 19.89 -3.40 2.73
CA GLU A 39 21.01 -4.11 3.37
C GLU A 39 21.06 -5.58 2.94
N PHE A 40 19.91 -6.25 2.89
CA PHE A 40 19.83 -7.67 2.55
C PHE A 40 19.58 -7.94 1.05
N SER A 41 19.55 -6.91 0.22
CA SER A 41 19.54 -7.07 -1.24
C SER A 41 20.89 -7.63 -1.72
N PRO A 42 20.90 -8.49 -2.75
CA PRO A 42 22.15 -8.87 -3.43
C PRO A 42 22.94 -7.64 -3.88
N ALA A 43 24.26 -7.75 -3.91
CA ALA A 43 25.14 -6.61 -4.22
C ALA A 43 24.84 -5.98 -5.58
N GLU A 44 24.51 -6.80 -6.58
CA GLU A 44 24.14 -6.36 -7.93
C GLU A 44 22.80 -5.60 -7.94
N VAL A 45 21.82 -5.99 -7.13
CA VAL A 45 20.53 -5.29 -6.99
C VAL A 45 20.75 -3.95 -6.30
N ARG A 46 21.48 -3.96 -5.18
CA ARG A 46 21.80 -2.76 -4.41
C ARG A 46 22.58 -1.74 -5.24
N ALA A 47 23.52 -2.18 -6.09
CA ALA A 47 24.27 -1.30 -6.99
C ALA A 47 23.38 -0.61 -8.05
N GLY A 48 22.16 -1.12 -8.29
CA GLY A 48 21.17 -0.54 -9.20
C GLY A 48 20.38 0.61 -8.60
N TYR A 49 20.27 0.69 -7.27
CA TYR A 49 19.54 1.79 -6.63
C TYR A 49 20.25 3.13 -6.86
N ARG A 50 19.52 4.15 -7.25
CA ARG A 50 20.07 5.47 -7.59
C ARG A 50 20.39 6.32 -6.36
N GLU A 51 19.79 5.99 -5.23
CA GLU A 51 20.07 6.50 -3.91
C GLU A 51 19.67 5.46 -2.86
N PRO A 52 20.12 5.56 -1.59
CA PRO A 52 19.67 4.65 -0.54
C PRO A 52 18.13 4.63 -0.43
N LEU A 53 17.54 3.44 -0.32
CA LEU A 53 16.07 3.30 -0.29
C LEU A 53 15.40 4.13 0.81
N PRO A 54 15.93 4.22 2.05
CA PRO A 54 15.35 5.10 3.06
C PRO A 54 15.39 6.58 2.68
N ASN A 55 16.40 7.02 1.94
CA ASN A 55 16.49 8.41 1.50
C ASN A 55 15.41 8.77 0.47
N MET A 56 14.94 7.81 -0.30
CA MET A 56 13.89 8.04 -1.31
C MET A 56 12.61 8.62 -0.72
N ILE A 57 12.33 8.33 0.56
CA ILE A 57 11.13 8.79 1.27
C ILE A 57 11.38 9.97 2.20
N ASP A 58 12.64 10.34 2.44
CA ASP A 58 12.96 11.44 3.33
C ASP A 58 12.41 12.77 2.76
N GLY A 59 11.58 13.45 3.56
CA GLY A 59 10.89 14.66 3.14
C GLY A 59 9.79 14.44 2.07
N SER A 60 9.37 13.20 1.80
CA SER A 60 8.28 12.95 0.85
C SER A 60 6.93 13.44 1.39
N GLU A 61 6.26 14.30 0.64
CA GLU A 61 4.88 14.73 0.87
C GLU A 61 3.84 13.84 0.18
N GLN A 62 4.30 12.77 -0.51
CA GLN A 62 3.45 11.87 -1.30
C GLN A 62 3.01 10.61 -0.53
N THR A 63 3.65 10.33 0.60
CA THR A 63 3.23 9.21 1.48
C THR A 63 1.81 9.44 1.96
N LEU A 64 0.97 8.43 1.77
CA LEU A 64 -0.47 8.52 1.92
C LEU A 64 -0.97 7.47 2.93
N LEU A 65 -1.65 7.93 3.99
CA LEU A 65 -2.49 7.05 4.82
C LEU A 65 -3.92 7.08 4.27
N ARG A 66 -4.45 5.90 3.91
CA ARG A 66 -5.85 5.77 3.49
C ARG A 66 -6.68 5.12 4.58
N VAL A 67 -7.75 5.77 4.97
CA VAL A 67 -8.78 5.18 5.83
C VAL A 67 -9.87 4.63 4.94
N LEU A 68 -10.02 3.31 4.92
CA LEU A 68 -11.03 2.61 4.11
C LEU A 68 -12.13 2.08 5.02
N HIS A 69 -13.37 2.39 4.67
CA HIS A 69 -14.56 1.81 5.27
C HIS A 69 -15.34 1.04 4.22
N TYR A 70 -15.46 -0.25 4.43
CA TYR A 70 -16.32 -1.14 3.66
C TYR A 70 -17.59 -1.38 4.47
N PRO A 71 -18.74 -0.80 4.10
CA PRO A 71 -19.99 -0.96 4.85
C PRO A 71 -20.47 -2.42 4.87
N PRO A 72 -21.38 -2.76 5.80
CA PRO A 72 -22.10 -4.01 5.72
C PRO A 72 -22.86 -4.12 4.40
N PHE A 73 -23.11 -5.33 3.93
CA PHE A 73 -23.96 -5.56 2.76
C PHE A 73 -25.43 -5.36 3.10
N ASP A 74 -26.14 -4.68 2.24
CA ASP A 74 -27.58 -4.42 2.35
C ASP A 74 -28.42 -5.26 1.36
N GLY A 75 -27.76 -6.02 0.46
CA GLY A 75 -28.39 -6.88 -0.53
C GLY A 75 -28.66 -6.21 -1.87
N ASN A 76 -28.23 -4.95 -2.05
CA ASN A 76 -28.37 -4.19 -3.29
C ASN A 76 -27.07 -4.10 -4.10
N GLU A 77 -26.05 -4.86 -3.71
CA GLU A 77 -24.76 -4.84 -4.39
C GLU A 77 -24.89 -5.37 -5.82
N GLU A 78 -24.14 -4.76 -6.74
CA GLU A 78 -24.08 -5.22 -8.12
C GLU A 78 -23.53 -6.65 -8.19
N SER A 79 -24.14 -7.47 -9.06
CA SER A 79 -23.69 -8.85 -9.26
C SER A 79 -22.23 -8.88 -9.74
N GLY A 80 -21.38 -9.61 -9.03
CA GLY A 80 -19.96 -9.74 -9.34
C GLY A 80 -19.06 -8.60 -8.80
N ALA A 81 -19.64 -7.57 -8.19
CA ALA A 81 -18.84 -6.54 -7.50
C ALA A 81 -18.09 -7.16 -6.32
N ILE A 82 -16.83 -6.75 -6.14
CA ILE A 82 -16.00 -7.14 -4.99
C ILE A 82 -15.48 -5.89 -4.28
N ARG A 83 -15.12 -6.02 -3.01
CA ARG A 83 -14.68 -4.88 -2.18
C ARG A 83 -13.46 -4.15 -2.74
N ALA A 84 -12.48 -4.89 -3.27
CA ALA A 84 -11.40 -4.32 -4.07
C ALA A 84 -10.93 -5.35 -5.11
N ALA A 85 -10.89 -4.94 -6.38
CA ALA A 85 -10.39 -5.76 -7.47
C ALA A 85 -8.89 -6.08 -7.31
N ALA A 86 -8.40 -7.10 -8.01
CA ALA A 86 -6.98 -7.45 -8.01
C ALA A 86 -6.13 -6.30 -8.56
N HIS A 87 -5.13 -5.87 -7.79
CA HIS A 87 -4.22 -4.77 -8.15
C HIS A 87 -2.88 -4.90 -7.41
N GLY A 88 -1.86 -4.20 -7.87
CA GLY A 88 -0.65 -3.87 -7.13
C GLY A 88 -0.71 -2.43 -6.62
N ASP A 89 0.05 -2.14 -5.57
CA ASP A 89 0.21 -0.78 -5.06
C ASP A 89 1.29 -0.03 -5.85
N ILE A 90 1.05 1.25 -6.16
CA ILE A 90 1.98 2.05 -7.02
C ILE A 90 3.17 2.63 -6.23
N ASN A 91 3.36 2.26 -4.98
CA ASN A 91 4.35 2.80 -4.05
C ASN A 91 5.63 1.94 -3.92
N LEU A 92 6.50 2.28 -2.94
CA LEU A 92 7.63 1.42 -2.56
C LEU A 92 7.17 0.25 -1.68
N LEU A 93 6.53 0.56 -0.56
CA LEU A 93 6.00 -0.41 0.41
C LEU A 93 4.63 0.05 0.90
N THR A 94 3.77 -0.92 1.18
CA THR A 94 2.55 -0.68 1.95
C THR A 94 2.67 -1.32 3.32
N ILE A 95 2.30 -0.58 4.36
CA ILE A 95 2.15 -1.10 5.73
C ILE A 95 0.68 -1.07 6.10
N LEU A 96 0.15 -2.22 6.44
CA LEU A 96 -1.25 -2.41 6.72
C LEU A 96 -1.43 -3.17 8.04
N PRO A 97 -1.98 -2.55 9.10
CA PRO A 97 -2.46 -3.31 10.25
C PRO A 97 -3.53 -4.28 9.80
N ALA A 98 -3.57 -5.44 10.44
CA ALA A 98 -4.64 -6.39 10.19
C ALA A 98 -6.00 -5.69 10.34
N ALA A 99 -6.85 -5.81 9.31
CA ALA A 99 -8.14 -5.16 9.30
C ALA A 99 -9.09 -5.77 10.33
N SER A 100 -10.18 -5.05 10.64
CA SER A 100 -11.17 -5.50 11.64
C SER A 100 -11.91 -6.79 11.26
N GLU A 101 -11.92 -7.14 9.97
CA GLU A 101 -12.57 -8.35 9.43
C GLU A 101 -11.73 -8.93 8.29
N PRO A 102 -11.79 -10.25 8.03
CA PRO A 102 -11.05 -10.91 6.94
C PRO A 102 -11.46 -10.44 5.54
N GLY A 103 -10.82 -10.99 4.52
CA GLY A 103 -11.14 -10.77 3.11
C GLY A 103 -9.97 -10.29 2.25
N LEU A 104 -8.83 -9.92 2.85
CA LEU A 104 -7.61 -9.65 2.09
C LEU A 104 -7.05 -10.97 1.56
N GLN A 105 -6.74 -11.03 0.27
CA GLN A 105 -6.06 -12.14 -0.38
C GLN A 105 -4.88 -11.63 -1.19
N VAL A 106 -3.80 -12.40 -1.22
CA VAL A 106 -2.62 -12.16 -2.06
C VAL A 106 -2.48 -13.25 -3.12
N LEU A 107 -2.00 -12.86 -4.29
CA LEU A 107 -1.73 -13.80 -5.38
C LEU A 107 -0.33 -14.40 -5.21
N SER A 108 -0.27 -15.72 -5.04
CA SER A 108 1.01 -16.45 -4.97
C SER A 108 1.72 -16.49 -6.32
N LYS A 109 3.02 -16.82 -6.31
CA LYS A 109 3.80 -17.03 -7.54
C LYS A 109 3.27 -18.21 -8.39
N THR A 110 2.49 -19.12 -7.81
CA THR A 110 1.85 -20.25 -8.51
C THR A 110 0.48 -19.88 -9.08
N GLY A 111 0.01 -18.64 -8.89
CA GLY A 111 -1.29 -18.16 -9.37
C GLY A 111 -2.47 -18.48 -8.44
N GLU A 112 -2.21 -18.92 -7.22
CA GLU A 112 -3.23 -19.21 -6.23
C GLU A 112 -3.49 -17.99 -5.34
N TRP A 113 -4.77 -17.76 -4.99
CA TRP A 113 -5.15 -16.74 -4.03
C TRP A 113 -5.04 -17.29 -2.60
N LEU A 114 -4.23 -16.64 -1.79
CA LEU A 114 -4.00 -17.00 -0.39
C LEU A 114 -4.68 -15.99 0.52
N ASP A 115 -5.44 -16.47 1.50
CA ASP A 115 -6.05 -15.62 2.52
C ASP A 115 -4.98 -15.05 3.46
N VAL A 116 -5.06 -13.74 3.73
CA VAL A 116 -4.22 -13.08 4.73
C VAL A 116 -4.99 -13.03 6.04
N PRO A 117 -4.46 -13.60 7.13
CA PRO A 117 -5.13 -13.60 8.44
C PRO A 117 -5.39 -12.18 8.95
N ALA A 118 -6.60 -11.95 9.49
CA ALA A 118 -6.99 -10.69 10.12
C ALA A 118 -6.82 -10.77 11.65
N GLU A 119 -5.61 -11.11 12.11
CA GLU A 119 -5.30 -11.26 13.53
C GLU A 119 -4.83 -9.91 14.09
N PHE A 120 -5.49 -9.46 15.15
CA PHE A 120 -5.14 -8.20 15.81
C PHE A 120 -3.66 -8.20 16.27
N GLY A 121 -2.99 -7.08 16.00
CA GLY A 121 -1.57 -6.90 16.32
C GLY A 121 -0.61 -7.28 15.19
N ASN A 122 -1.07 -7.96 14.13
CA ASN A 122 -0.26 -8.22 12.95
C ASN A 122 -0.18 -6.99 12.05
N LEU A 123 1.00 -6.78 11.47
CA LEU A 123 1.22 -5.85 10.37
C LEU A 123 1.51 -6.63 9.11
N ILE A 124 0.77 -6.34 8.06
CA ILE A 124 1.00 -6.84 6.71
C ILE A 124 1.88 -5.82 5.98
N VAL A 125 2.96 -6.31 5.39
CA VAL A 125 3.87 -5.47 4.58
C VAL A 125 3.93 -6.07 3.19
N ASN A 126 3.69 -5.27 2.16
CA ASN A 126 3.83 -5.71 0.78
C ASN A 126 4.65 -4.75 -0.07
N ILE A 127 5.33 -5.33 -1.05
CA ILE A 127 6.09 -4.62 -2.08
C ILE A 127 5.12 -3.95 -3.05
N GLY A 128 5.42 -2.72 -3.41
CA GLY A 128 4.73 -1.98 -4.46
C GLY A 128 5.51 -1.90 -5.78
N ASP A 129 4.86 -1.35 -6.78
CA ASP A 129 5.38 -1.29 -8.16
C ASP A 129 6.65 -0.44 -8.28
N MET A 130 6.77 0.64 -7.50
CA MET A 130 7.97 1.50 -7.54
C MET A 130 9.21 0.79 -6.96
N LEU A 131 9.05 -0.07 -5.95
CA LEU A 131 10.19 -0.88 -5.47
C LEU A 131 10.53 -2.00 -6.46
N GLN A 132 9.53 -2.59 -7.11
CA GLN A 132 9.77 -3.51 -8.23
C GLN A 132 10.59 -2.83 -9.32
N GLU A 133 10.23 -1.61 -9.74
CA GLU A 133 10.96 -0.86 -10.76
C GLU A 133 12.38 -0.54 -10.29
N ALA A 134 12.55 0.00 -9.09
CA ALA A 134 13.86 0.38 -8.53
C ALA A 134 14.80 -0.81 -8.36
N SER A 135 14.27 -2.01 -8.08
CA SER A 135 15.02 -3.26 -7.94
C SER A 135 15.19 -4.04 -9.25
N ALA A 136 14.83 -3.46 -10.39
CA ALA A 136 14.81 -4.14 -11.69
C ALA A 136 14.05 -5.49 -11.66
N GLY A 137 12.95 -5.54 -10.91
CA GLY A 137 12.08 -6.72 -10.78
C GLY A 137 12.55 -7.77 -9.76
N TYR A 138 13.64 -7.52 -9.03
CA TYR A 138 14.11 -8.46 -8.00
C TYR A 138 13.07 -8.63 -6.88
N PHE A 139 12.44 -7.55 -6.44
CA PHE A 139 11.29 -7.55 -5.53
C PHE A 139 10.01 -7.33 -6.33
N PRO A 140 9.26 -8.37 -6.68
CA PRO A 140 8.03 -8.20 -7.46
C PRO A 140 6.93 -7.56 -6.63
N SER A 141 6.16 -6.66 -7.26
CA SER A 141 4.95 -6.09 -6.67
C SER A 141 3.95 -7.18 -6.31
N THR A 142 3.32 -7.04 -5.16
CA THR A 142 2.41 -8.06 -4.63
C THR A 142 0.98 -7.78 -5.07
N ILE A 143 0.48 -8.57 -6.00
CA ILE A 143 -0.92 -8.48 -6.43
C ILE A 143 -1.84 -9.00 -5.32
N HIS A 144 -2.82 -8.20 -4.96
CA HIS A 144 -3.76 -8.50 -3.89
C HIS A 144 -5.17 -8.02 -4.22
N ARG A 145 -6.16 -8.52 -3.47
CA ARG A 145 -7.56 -8.14 -3.60
C ARG A 145 -8.29 -8.20 -2.26
N VAL A 146 -9.46 -7.59 -2.17
CA VAL A 146 -10.36 -7.75 -1.02
C VAL A 146 -11.67 -8.34 -1.49
N ILE A 147 -11.91 -9.59 -1.09
CA ILE A 147 -13.12 -10.32 -1.46
C ILE A 147 -14.31 -9.92 -0.58
N ASN A 148 -15.50 -10.23 -1.07
CA ASN A 148 -16.72 -10.01 -0.32
C ASN A 148 -16.82 -10.99 0.85
N PRO A 149 -17.34 -10.55 2.01
CA PRO A 149 -17.59 -11.44 3.13
C PRO A 149 -18.71 -12.44 2.82
N VAL A 150 -18.71 -13.55 3.54
CA VAL A 150 -19.76 -14.59 3.44
C VAL A 150 -20.43 -14.82 4.79
N GLY A 151 -21.65 -15.34 4.78
CA GLY A 151 -22.39 -15.69 5.98
C GLY A 151 -22.65 -14.48 6.91
N GLY A 152 -22.46 -14.66 8.20
CA GLY A 152 -22.72 -13.61 9.21
C GLY A 152 -21.80 -12.38 9.08
N ALA A 153 -20.66 -12.48 8.44
CA ALA A 153 -19.73 -11.37 8.20
C ALA A 153 -20.28 -10.32 7.21
N THR A 154 -21.30 -10.66 6.41
CA THR A 154 -21.96 -9.71 5.51
C THR A 154 -22.60 -8.53 6.24
N LYS A 155 -22.99 -8.73 7.51
CA LYS A 155 -23.61 -7.70 8.36
C LYS A 155 -22.62 -6.83 9.11
N LYS A 156 -21.32 -7.02 8.90
CA LYS A 156 -20.27 -6.27 9.57
C LYS A 156 -19.54 -5.34 8.61
N SER A 157 -19.26 -4.13 9.07
CA SER A 157 -18.34 -3.24 8.38
C SER A 157 -16.89 -3.74 8.53
N ARG A 158 -16.03 -3.34 7.60
CA ARG A 158 -14.58 -3.60 7.66
C ARG A 158 -13.84 -2.28 7.55
N ILE A 159 -12.97 -2.01 8.50
CA ILE A 159 -12.04 -0.87 8.48
C ILE A 159 -10.66 -1.37 8.09
N SER A 160 -9.96 -0.60 7.26
CA SER A 160 -8.61 -0.89 6.79
C SER A 160 -7.81 0.40 6.66
N LEU A 161 -6.57 0.40 7.13
CA LEU A 161 -5.73 1.60 7.30
C LEU A 161 -4.35 1.43 6.65
N PRO A 162 -4.27 1.21 5.31
CA PRO A 162 -2.98 1.12 4.63
C PRO A 162 -2.24 2.46 4.61
N LEU A 163 -0.95 2.42 4.98
CA LEU A 163 0.01 3.47 4.67
C LEU A 163 0.74 3.10 3.37
N PHE A 164 0.57 3.92 2.34
CA PHE A 164 1.26 3.80 1.06
C PHE A 164 2.50 4.67 1.07
N LEU A 165 3.67 4.04 1.16
CA LEU A 165 4.95 4.73 1.27
C LEU A 165 5.45 5.17 -0.11
N HIS A 166 5.19 6.42 -0.46
CA HIS A 166 5.63 6.99 -1.73
C HIS A 166 6.96 7.72 -1.60
N PRO A 167 7.90 7.52 -2.54
CA PRO A 167 9.11 8.31 -2.61
C PRO A 167 8.82 9.78 -3.00
N ARG A 168 9.83 10.64 -2.87
CA ARG A 168 9.75 11.98 -3.44
C ARG A 168 9.55 11.91 -4.97
N PRO A 169 8.86 12.89 -5.59
CA PRO A 169 8.59 12.90 -7.03
C PRO A 169 9.83 12.83 -7.93
N ASP A 170 10.94 13.43 -7.47
CA ASP A 170 12.21 13.55 -8.21
C ASP A 170 13.09 12.29 -8.13
N VAL A 171 12.77 11.33 -7.25
CA VAL A 171 13.53 10.08 -7.11
C VAL A 171 13.58 9.33 -8.43
N VAL A 172 14.79 9.00 -8.87
CA VAL A 172 15.03 8.18 -10.06
C VAL A 172 14.91 6.71 -9.69
N LEU A 173 13.86 6.04 -10.17
CA LEU A 173 13.62 4.61 -9.94
C LEU A 173 14.45 3.74 -10.89
N SER A 174 14.55 4.15 -12.15
CA SER A 174 15.26 3.44 -13.21
C SER A 174 15.72 4.41 -14.30
N ASP A 175 16.36 3.92 -15.35
CA ASP A 175 16.70 4.73 -16.53
C ASP A 175 15.46 5.25 -17.26
N ARG A 176 14.30 4.63 -17.03
CA ARG A 176 13.03 4.95 -17.67
C ARG A 176 12.17 5.91 -16.84
N TYR A 177 12.22 5.80 -15.49
CA TYR A 177 11.25 6.47 -14.64
C TYR A 177 11.87 7.24 -13.48
N THR A 178 11.31 8.43 -13.25
CA THR A 178 11.24 9.01 -11.90
C THR A 178 9.95 8.54 -11.21
N ALA A 179 9.86 8.70 -9.89
CA ALA A 179 8.66 8.38 -9.13
C ALA A 179 7.42 9.14 -9.66
N ASP A 180 7.58 10.43 -9.98
CA ASP A 180 6.51 11.25 -10.56
C ASP A 180 6.04 10.74 -11.92
N SER A 181 6.98 10.44 -12.84
CA SER A 181 6.62 9.96 -14.18
C SER A 181 5.96 8.58 -14.12
N TYR A 182 6.43 7.70 -13.22
CA TYR A 182 5.82 6.39 -12.99
C TYR A 182 4.38 6.53 -12.47
N LEU A 183 4.18 7.32 -11.42
CA LEU A 183 2.86 7.56 -10.84
C LEU A 183 1.88 8.11 -11.88
N LYS A 184 2.29 9.11 -12.65
CA LYS A 184 1.45 9.71 -13.70
C LYS A 184 1.07 8.71 -14.80
N GLU A 185 1.98 7.84 -15.20
CA GLU A 185 1.69 6.79 -16.19
C GLU A 185 0.64 5.81 -15.63
N ARG A 186 0.81 5.33 -14.38
CA ARG A 186 -0.16 4.42 -13.74
C ARG A 186 -1.53 5.07 -13.58
N LEU A 187 -1.60 6.34 -13.15
CA LEU A 187 -2.87 7.06 -13.00
C LEU A 187 -3.60 7.26 -14.33
N LYS A 188 -2.86 7.47 -15.43
CA LYS A 188 -3.45 7.52 -16.79
C LYS A 188 -4.02 6.16 -17.20
N GLU A 189 -3.30 5.07 -16.97
CA GLU A 189 -3.78 3.71 -17.28
C GLU A 189 -5.04 3.35 -16.49
N LEU A 190 -5.15 3.86 -15.25
CA LEU A 190 -6.34 3.70 -14.41
C LEU A 190 -7.48 4.67 -14.79
N GLY A 191 -7.25 5.61 -15.71
CA GLY A 191 -8.27 6.60 -16.11
C GLY A 191 -8.57 7.64 -15.03
N VAL A 192 -7.64 7.90 -14.13
CA VAL A 192 -7.80 8.86 -13.02
C VAL A 192 -7.42 10.28 -13.46
N ILE A 193 -6.48 10.41 -14.39
CA ILE A 193 -6.02 11.67 -15.01
C ILE A 193 -5.92 11.56 -16.52
#